data_52547d21f7137dc73d9dd0b5d10f95d7
#
_entry.id   52547d21f7137dc73d9dd0b5d10f95d7
#
_cell.length_a   1.000
_cell.length_b   1.000
_cell.length_c   1.000
_cell.angle_alpha   90.00
_cell.angle_beta   90.00
_cell.angle_gamma   90.00
#
_symmetry.space_group_name_H-M   'P 1'
#
loop_
_entity.id
_entity.type
_entity.pdbx_description
1 polymer ?
#
loop_
_entity_poly.entity_id
_entity_poly.type
_entity_poly.pdbx_seq_one_letter_code
_entity_poly.pdbx_strand_id
1 'polypeptide(L)'
;MTLTSSTIGTAASGRTSALVTIGVGALALAAILAAPWLAKPFTITLLTEAFVLAIWAMSLNLLSGHAGLLSFGHAAGFGLGGYAAGYFAREVSADVILSLLFAEAVVFIVAALAGAVAIRLSGVAFSIV
;
A
#
# COMPACT_ATOMS: atom_id res chain seq x y z
N MET A 1 55.67 -1.63 -6.60
CA MET A 1 55.12 -2.93 -7.03
C MET A 1 54.38 -3.55 -5.86
N THR A 2 53.10 -3.13 -5.63
CA THR A 2 52.17 -3.76 -4.63
C THR A 2 50.77 -3.16 -4.81
N LEU A 3 50.00 -3.62 -5.78
CA LEU A 3 48.56 -3.35 -5.92
C LEU A 3 47.87 -4.65 -6.37
N THR A 4 47.58 -5.57 -5.50
CA THR A 4 46.68 -6.69 -5.79
C THR A 4 46.22 -7.41 -4.51
N SER A 5 45.45 -6.74 -3.63
CA SER A 5 44.83 -7.49 -2.52
C SER A 5 43.49 -6.91 -1.99
N SER A 6 42.85 -5.95 -2.69
CA SER A 6 41.64 -5.32 -2.17
C SER A 6 40.31 -5.71 -2.84
N THR A 7 40.32 -6.57 -3.85
CA THR A 7 39.09 -6.88 -4.65
C THR A 7 38.35 -8.15 -4.23
N ILE A 8 38.87 -8.96 -3.31
CA ILE A 8 38.24 -10.24 -2.92
C ILE A 8 37.26 -10.08 -1.74
N GLY A 9 37.38 -9.02 -0.94
CA GLY A 9 36.54 -8.84 0.26
C GLY A 9 35.13 -8.33 0.01
N THR A 10 34.89 -7.60 -1.08
CA THR A 10 33.61 -6.94 -1.34
C THR A 10 32.53 -7.86 -1.93
N ALA A 11 32.93 -8.89 -2.67
CA ALA A 11 31.98 -9.83 -3.28
C ALA A 11 31.35 -10.82 -2.28
N ALA A 12 32.07 -11.18 -1.21
CA ALA A 12 31.56 -12.10 -0.18
C ALA A 12 30.55 -11.40 0.75
N SER A 13 30.76 -10.11 1.07
CA SER A 13 29.84 -9.32 1.90
C SER A 13 28.47 -9.09 1.24
N GLY A 14 28.42 -8.90 -0.07
CA GLY A 14 27.18 -8.71 -0.81
C GLY A 14 26.30 -9.97 -0.89
N ARG A 15 26.91 -11.14 -0.95
CA ARG A 15 26.18 -12.43 -1.01
C ARG A 15 25.59 -12.82 0.34
N THR A 16 26.30 -12.59 1.43
CA THR A 16 25.79 -12.86 2.78
C THR A 16 24.67 -11.91 3.17
N SER A 17 24.75 -10.62 2.83
CA SER A 17 23.67 -9.67 3.08
C SER A 17 22.42 -10.00 2.27
N ALA A 18 22.57 -10.40 1.00
CA ALA A 18 21.44 -10.81 0.17
C ALA A 18 20.75 -12.08 0.70
N LEU A 19 21.53 -13.08 1.13
CA LEU A 19 20.99 -14.31 1.72
C LEU A 19 20.26 -14.05 3.06
N VAL A 20 20.79 -13.16 3.89
CA VAL A 20 20.14 -12.77 5.14
C VAL A 20 18.82 -12.02 4.84
N THR A 21 18.81 -11.11 3.88
CA THR A 21 17.60 -10.39 3.50
C THR A 21 16.52 -11.32 2.94
N ILE A 22 16.91 -12.26 2.07
CA ILE A 22 16.00 -13.28 1.53
C ILE A 22 15.49 -14.19 2.66
N GLY A 23 16.36 -14.62 3.56
CA GLY A 23 16.00 -15.46 4.70
C GLY A 23 15.00 -14.78 5.65
N VAL A 24 15.24 -13.52 5.99
CA VAL A 24 14.33 -12.72 6.82
C VAL A 24 13.00 -12.51 6.11
N GLY A 25 13.01 -12.20 4.80
CA GLY A 25 11.80 -12.06 4.00
C GLY A 25 10.98 -13.35 3.93
N ALA A 26 11.63 -14.49 3.71
CA ALA A 26 10.99 -15.79 3.69
C ALA A 26 10.39 -16.18 5.05
N LEU A 27 11.11 -15.89 6.14
CA LEU A 27 10.62 -16.12 7.51
C LEU A 27 9.40 -15.25 7.82
N ALA A 28 9.44 -13.97 7.45
CA ALA A 28 8.31 -13.05 7.61
C ALA A 28 7.08 -13.51 6.81
N LEU A 29 7.28 -13.92 5.56
CA LEU A 29 6.22 -14.47 4.72
C LEU A 29 5.62 -15.75 5.32
N ALA A 30 6.45 -16.66 5.79
CA ALA A 30 6.00 -17.89 6.45
C ALA A 30 5.20 -17.59 7.73
N ALA A 31 5.63 -16.63 8.53
CA ALA A 31 4.91 -16.19 9.73
C ALA A 31 3.53 -15.59 9.39
N ILE A 32 3.44 -14.78 8.33
CA ILE A 32 2.17 -14.22 7.85
C ILE A 32 1.22 -15.32 7.37
N LEU A 33 1.73 -16.29 6.61
CA LEU A 33 0.92 -17.42 6.09
C LEU A 33 0.46 -18.36 7.21
N ALA A 34 1.24 -18.51 8.28
CA ALA A 34 0.88 -19.33 9.44
C ALA A 34 -0.06 -18.60 10.42
N ALA A 35 -0.12 -17.28 10.40
CA ALA A 35 -0.90 -16.47 11.31
C ALA A 35 -2.38 -16.89 11.42
N PRO A 36 -3.13 -17.22 10.32
CA PRO A 36 -4.53 -17.62 10.41
C PRO A 36 -4.78 -18.87 11.26
N TRP A 37 -3.80 -19.74 11.39
CA TRP A 37 -3.95 -21.03 12.09
C TRP A 37 -3.45 -20.99 13.54
N LEU A 38 -2.55 -20.06 13.86
CA LEU A 38 -1.97 -19.93 15.19
C LEU A 38 -2.54 -18.74 15.99
N ALA A 39 -3.05 -17.70 15.31
CA ALA A 39 -3.50 -16.48 15.97
C ALA A 39 -4.99 -16.51 16.32
N LYS A 40 -5.35 -15.83 17.40
CA LYS A 40 -6.75 -15.61 17.77
C LYS A 40 -7.46 -14.73 16.72
N PRO A 41 -8.79 -14.87 16.54
CA PRO A 41 -9.55 -14.05 15.57
C PRO A 41 -9.29 -12.55 15.70
N PHE A 42 -9.20 -12.04 16.92
CA PHE A 42 -8.88 -10.64 17.20
C PHE A 42 -7.51 -10.21 16.64
N THR A 43 -6.51 -11.06 16.78
CA THR A 43 -5.15 -10.79 16.25
C THR A 43 -5.15 -10.77 14.71
N ILE A 44 -5.95 -11.63 14.09
CA ILE A 44 -6.10 -11.66 12.62
C ILE A 44 -6.72 -10.35 12.13
N THR A 45 -7.77 -9.87 12.80
CA THR A 45 -8.41 -8.59 12.48
C THR A 45 -7.41 -7.43 12.57
N LEU A 46 -6.64 -7.35 13.67
CA LEU A 46 -5.61 -6.31 13.82
C LEU A 46 -4.53 -6.38 12.74
N LEU A 47 -4.08 -7.58 12.39
CA LEU A 47 -3.10 -7.75 11.32
C LEU A 47 -3.67 -7.31 9.97
N THR A 48 -4.92 -7.63 9.67
CA THR A 48 -5.59 -7.21 8.44
C THR A 48 -5.66 -5.67 8.36
N GLU A 49 -6.08 -5.01 9.43
CA GLU A 49 -6.10 -3.55 9.51
C GLU A 49 -4.70 -2.95 9.32
N ALA A 50 -3.70 -3.53 9.98
CA ALA A 50 -2.31 -3.07 9.84
C ALA A 50 -1.81 -3.19 8.39
N PHE A 51 -2.12 -4.28 7.68
CA PHE A 51 -1.76 -4.43 6.27
C PHE A 51 -2.48 -3.45 5.36
N VAL A 52 -3.77 -3.23 5.58
CA VAL A 52 -4.54 -2.23 4.81
C VAL A 52 -3.94 -0.84 4.99
N LEU A 53 -3.64 -0.44 6.22
CA LEU A 53 -2.99 0.84 6.52
C LEU A 53 -1.57 0.93 5.95
N ALA A 54 -0.82 -0.18 5.94
CA ALA A 54 0.51 -0.22 5.34
C ALA A 54 0.45 0.01 3.83
N ILE A 55 -0.48 -0.63 3.12
CA ILE A 55 -0.69 -0.42 1.67
C ILE A 55 -1.08 1.03 1.39
N TRP A 56 -1.97 1.60 2.20
CA TRP A 56 -2.36 3.00 2.09
C TRP A 56 -1.19 3.95 2.34
N ALA A 57 -0.37 3.70 3.35
CA ALA A 57 0.83 4.49 3.63
C ALA A 57 1.87 4.40 2.50
N MET A 58 2.06 3.21 1.90
CA MET A 58 2.94 3.04 0.74
C MET A 58 2.43 3.82 -0.48
N SER A 59 1.11 3.84 -0.71
CA SER A 59 0.48 4.63 -1.77
C SER A 59 0.71 6.13 -1.57
N LEU A 60 0.56 6.63 -0.35
CA LEU A 60 0.88 8.02 0.02
C LEU A 60 2.35 8.34 -0.20
N ASN A 61 3.25 7.45 0.21
CA ASN A 61 4.69 7.66 0.03
C ASN A 61 5.09 7.71 -1.45
N LEU A 62 4.46 6.88 -2.29
CA LEU A 62 4.67 6.92 -3.74
C LEU A 62 4.21 8.26 -4.33
N LEU A 63 3.03 8.72 -3.93
CA LEU A 63 2.45 9.97 -4.42
C LEU A 63 3.27 11.19 -3.97
N SER A 64 3.61 11.27 -2.69
CA SER A 64 4.36 12.40 -2.13
C SER A 64 5.84 12.35 -2.49
N GLY A 65 6.45 11.17 -2.45
CA GLY A 65 7.89 11.00 -2.63
C GLY A 65 8.33 11.07 -4.10
N HIS A 66 7.57 10.49 -5.01
CA HIS A 66 7.95 10.41 -6.43
C HIS A 66 7.23 11.42 -7.30
N ALA A 67 5.95 11.67 -7.05
CA ALA A 67 5.18 12.65 -7.82
C ALA A 67 5.28 14.08 -7.27
N GLY A 68 5.80 14.28 -6.07
CA GLY A 68 5.93 15.58 -5.43
C GLY A 68 4.60 16.26 -5.12
N LEU A 69 3.51 15.51 -5.15
CA LEU A 69 2.15 16.00 -4.92
C LEU A 69 1.71 15.62 -3.51
N LEU A 70 1.48 16.61 -2.69
CA LEU A 70 0.85 16.42 -1.39
C LEU A 70 -0.65 16.49 -1.58
N SER A 71 -1.35 15.35 -1.59
CA SER A 71 -2.80 15.30 -1.79
C SER A 71 -3.51 14.95 -0.49
N PHE A 72 -4.22 15.89 0.08
CA PHE A 72 -5.13 15.65 1.21
C PHE A 72 -6.38 14.86 0.78
N GLY A 73 -6.74 14.90 -0.51
CA GLY A 73 -7.85 14.13 -1.07
C GLY A 73 -7.64 12.61 -1.07
N HIS A 74 -6.40 12.14 -0.91
CA HIS A 74 -6.10 10.70 -0.88
C HIS A 74 -6.81 9.97 0.27
N ALA A 75 -6.92 10.61 1.43
CA ALA A 75 -7.66 10.07 2.58
C ALA A 75 -9.17 10.00 2.30
N ALA A 76 -9.71 10.97 1.57
CA ALA A 76 -11.12 10.96 1.16
C ALA A 76 -11.43 9.81 0.20
N GLY A 77 -10.53 9.53 -0.77
CA GLY A 77 -10.65 8.39 -1.67
C GLY A 77 -10.64 7.04 -0.92
N PHE A 78 -9.75 6.89 0.06
CA PHE A 78 -9.69 5.70 0.90
C PHE A 78 -10.99 5.50 1.71
N GLY A 79 -11.48 6.56 2.36
CA GLY A 79 -12.74 6.52 3.11
C GLY A 79 -13.95 6.21 2.23
N LEU A 80 -14.05 6.87 1.06
CA LEU A 80 -15.12 6.63 0.10
C LEU A 80 -15.13 5.18 -0.41
N GLY A 81 -13.96 4.62 -0.72
CA GLY A 81 -13.83 3.23 -1.15
C GLY A 81 -14.31 2.25 -0.08
N GLY A 82 -13.91 2.46 1.18
CA GLY A 82 -14.35 1.65 2.30
C GLY A 82 -15.87 1.71 2.52
N TYR A 83 -16.46 2.90 2.43
CA TYR A 83 -17.91 3.08 2.52
C TYR A 83 -18.66 2.41 1.38
N ALA A 84 -18.19 2.59 0.14
CA ALA A 84 -18.82 2.02 -1.04
C ALA A 84 -18.77 0.49 -1.02
N ALA A 85 -17.63 -0.11 -0.65
CA ALA A 85 -17.49 -1.56 -0.50
C ALA A 85 -18.39 -2.11 0.60
N GLY A 86 -18.40 -1.46 1.78
CA GLY A 86 -19.23 -1.88 2.91
C GLY A 86 -20.72 -1.76 2.63
N TYR A 87 -21.15 -0.69 1.96
CA TYR A 87 -22.54 -0.51 1.54
C TYR A 87 -22.97 -1.62 0.57
N PHE A 88 -22.16 -1.86 -0.46
CA PHE A 88 -22.48 -2.90 -1.45
C PHE A 88 -22.52 -4.30 -0.84
N ALA A 89 -21.55 -4.62 0.02
CA ALA A 89 -21.48 -5.91 0.69
C ALA A 89 -22.70 -6.17 1.60
N ARG A 90 -23.26 -5.12 2.18
CA ARG A 90 -24.40 -5.21 3.10
C ARG A 90 -25.75 -5.25 2.40
N GLU A 91 -25.95 -4.40 1.39
CA GLU A 91 -27.27 -4.15 0.82
C GLU A 91 -27.51 -4.89 -0.52
N VAL A 92 -26.44 -5.26 -1.24
CA VAL A 92 -26.57 -5.82 -2.60
C VAL A 92 -26.07 -7.26 -2.66
N SER A 93 -24.84 -7.51 -2.31
CA SER A 93 -24.23 -8.84 -2.38
C SER A 93 -23.02 -8.95 -1.45
N ALA A 94 -22.96 -10.05 -0.69
CA ALA A 94 -21.80 -10.37 0.16
C ALA A 94 -20.57 -10.86 -0.63
N ASP A 95 -20.57 -10.75 -1.96
CA ASP A 95 -19.45 -11.12 -2.80
C ASP A 95 -18.35 -10.05 -2.69
N VAL A 96 -17.19 -10.47 -2.22
CA VAL A 96 -16.04 -9.57 -1.97
C VAL A 96 -15.52 -8.94 -3.27
N ILE A 97 -15.50 -9.73 -4.36
CA ILE A 97 -14.97 -9.25 -5.64
C ILE A 97 -15.87 -8.18 -6.23
N LEU A 98 -17.19 -8.43 -6.23
CA LEU A 98 -18.18 -7.46 -6.69
C LEU A 98 -18.15 -6.17 -5.85
N SER A 99 -18.04 -6.30 -4.54
CA SER A 99 -17.96 -5.16 -3.62
C SER A 99 -16.72 -4.29 -3.89
N LEU A 100 -15.57 -4.92 -4.16
CA LEU A 100 -14.34 -4.21 -4.50
C LEU A 100 -14.44 -3.51 -5.85
N LEU A 101 -14.97 -4.18 -6.88
CA LEU A 101 -15.17 -3.57 -8.21
C LEU A 101 -16.12 -2.38 -8.16
N PHE A 102 -17.20 -2.49 -7.39
CA PHE A 102 -18.13 -1.40 -7.17
C PHE A 102 -17.45 -0.20 -6.47
N ALA A 103 -16.71 -0.46 -5.40
CA ALA A 103 -15.98 0.56 -4.69
C ALA A 103 -14.94 1.27 -5.59
N GLU A 104 -14.19 0.51 -6.37
CA GLU A 104 -13.23 1.01 -7.36
C GLU A 104 -13.92 1.95 -8.38
N ALA A 105 -15.05 1.52 -8.94
CA ALA A 105 -15.81 2.33 -9.89
C ALA A 105 -16.29 3.65 -9.26
N VAL A 106 -16.81 3.62 -8.05
CA VAL A 106 -17.26 4.81 -7.33
C VAL A 106 -16.11 5.78 -7.07
N VAL A 107 -14.99 5.28 -6.54
CA VAL A 107 -13.80 6.09 -6.26
C VAL A 107 -13.24 6.66 -7.56
N PHE A 108 -13.18 5.87 -8.63
CA PHE A 108 -12.70 6.34 -9.93
C PHE A 108 -13.54 7.50 -10.49
N ILE A 109 -14.86 7.38 -10.44
CA ILE A 109 -15.77 8.44 -10.92
C ILE A 109 -15.57 9.72 -10.11
N VAL A 110 -15.56 9.62 -8.78
CA VAL A 110 -15.39 10.78 -7.91
C VAL A 110 -14.00 11.41 -8.09
N ALA A 111 -12.94 10.60 -8.18
CA ALA A 111 -11.59 11.08 -8.41
C ALA A 111 -11.44 11.74 -9.78
N ALA A 112 -12.09 11.20 -10.83
CA ALA A 112 -12.09 11.81 -12.16
C ALA A 112 -12.78 13.18 -12.17
N LEU A 113 -13.92 13.31 -11.48
CA LEU A 113 -14.63 14.57 -11.35
C LEU A 113 -13.81 15.59 -10.53
N ALA A 114 -13.26 15.19 -9.40
CA ALA A 114 -12.39 16.03 -8.58
C ALA A 114 -11.14 16.46 -9.35
N GLY A 115 -10.49 15.52 -10.06
CA GLY A 115 -9.33 15.80 -10.90
C GLY A 115 -9.63 16.78 -12.03
N ALA A 116 -10.79 16.67 -12.69
CA ALA A 116 -11.20 17.61 -13.73
C ALA A 116 -11.36 19.05 -13.21
N VAL A 117 -11.79 19.20 -11.96
CA VAL A 117 -11.85 20.49 -11.28
C VAL A 117 -10.44 20.94 -10.84
N ALA A 118 -9.65 20.03 -10.28
CA ALA A 118 -8.32 20.31 -9.75
C ALA A 118 -7.34 20.82 -10.81
N ILE A 119 -7.41 20.30 -12.04
CA ILE A 119 -6.54 20.73 -13.17
C ILE A 119 -6.71 22.23 -13.47
N ARG A 120 -7.84 22.82 -13.12
CA ARG A 120 -8.10 24.26 -13.32
C ARG A 120 -7.53 25.13 -12.21
N LEU A 121 -7.07 24.52 -11.13
CA LEU A 121 -6.49 25.20 -9.97
C LEU A 121 -4.97 25.12 -10.04
N SER A 122 -4.27 26.21 -9.73
CA SER A 122 -2.81 26.28 -9.72
C SER A 122 -2.26 26.49 -8.31
N GLY A 123 -1.04 25.99 -8.06
CA GLY A 123 -0.33 26.21 -6.81
C GLY A 123 -0.89 25.41 -5.62
N VAL A 124 -0.90 26.03 -4.44
CA VAL A 124 -1.29 25.38 -3.17
C VAL A 124 -2.74 24.90 -3.19
N ALA A 125 -3.63 25.58 -3.92
CA ALA A 125 -5.03 25.17 -4.08
C ALA A 125 -5.16 23.77 -4.71
N PHE A 126 -4.26 23.38 -5.61
CA PHE A 126 -4.21 22.04 -6.20
C PHE A 126 -3.93 20.94 -5.16
N SER A 127 -3.19 21.23 -4.11
CA SER A 127 -2.83 20.25 -3.07
C SER A 127 -3.97 19.97 -2.09
N ILE A 128 -4.98 20.84 -2.01
CA ILE A 128 -6.09 20.76 -1.06
C ILE A 128 -7.28 20.00 -1.64
N VAL A 129 -7.39 19.95 -2.96
CA VAL A 129 -8.42 19.21 -3.69
C VAL A 129 -8.01 17.77 -3.92
#